data_2e1425aaf72aacfda496b6705d7ee093
#
_entry.id   2e1425aaf72aacfda496b6705d7ee093
#
_cell.length_a   1.000
_cell.length_b   1.000
_cell.length_c   1.000
_cell.angle_alpha   90.00
_cell.angle_beta   90.00
_cell.angle_gamma   90.00
#
_symmetry.space_group_name_H-M   'P 1'
#
loop_
_entity.id
_entity.type
_entity.pdbx_description
1 polymer ?
#
loop_
_entity_poly.entity_id
_entity_poly.type
_entity_poly.pdbx_seq_one_letter_code
_entity_poly.pdbx_strand_id
1 'polypeptide(L)'
;MSPTMPTSNTLSARLLDLTSPLQLLLYSLLYLPITILSHPTLLLTNPHKFQSLWFGALWKFLGPQMALSPEQTPYIAGLFNRAQGTVLELGPGNGDQMRHLVNAVREGRVERVVGAEPNAALHERLLGNARGVGLNPGQGKYVVLEAGAEPGSLIPALHRVGMYPSSSSSAGAGAAEGIFDTIICIKSMCSAPQHQMPEIVSTIHALLKPGGEFLFFEHVANDSDLLTRVWAWLLGWIWPIAMGNCHLNGRVDKAVKESGVFESCDVRNTKEFMGWNVFRYVVGVCRK
;
A
#
# COMPACT_ATOMS: atom_id res chain seq x y z
N MET A 1 11.00 -17.35 26.02
CA MET A 1 9.66 -17.95 26.01
C MET A 1 8.77 -17.06 25.16
N SER A 2 8.54 -17.44 23.92
CA SER A 2 7.61 -16.72 23.04
C SER A 2 6.18 -16.99 23.50
N PRO A 3 5.33 -15.98 23.62
CA PRO A 3 3.92 -16.22 23.91
C PRO A 3 3.31 -16.97 22.71
N THR A 4 2.93 -18.23 22.95
CA THR A 4 2.12 -18.99 22.02
C THR A 4 0.78 -18.30 21.93
N MET A 5 0.45 -17.73 20.76
CA MET A 5 -0.89 -17.24 20.47
C MET A 5 -1.89 -18.36 20.67
N PRO A 6 -3.06 -18.08 21.26
CA PRO A 6 -4.09 -19.09 21.39
C PRO A 6 -4.60 -19.47 20.01
N THR A 7 -4.28 -20.66 19.56
CA THR A 7 -4.84 -21.34 18.39
C THR A 7 -6.27 -21.78 18.66
N SER A 8 -7.06 -20.96 19.35
CA SER A 8 -8.42 -21.31 19.71
C SER A 8 -9.38 -20.67 18.71
N ASN A 9 -10.03 -21.50 17.92
CA ASN A 9 -11.29 -21.23 17.20
C ASN A 9 -12.41 -20.90 18.22
N THR A 10 -12.15 -19.99 19.17
CA THR A 10 -13.10 -19.59 20.17
C THR A 10 -14.06 -18.57 19.58
N LEU A 11 -15.32 -18.67 19.96
CA LEU A 11 -16.36 -17.69 19.62
C LEU A 11 -15.91 -16.26 19.97
N SER A 12 -15.18 -16.10 21.09
CA SER A 12 -14.63 -14.81 21.52
C SER A 12 -13.61 -14.23 20.55
N ALA A 13 -12.68 -15.05 20.01
CA ALA A 13 -11.70 -14.60 19.03
C ALA A 13 -12.38 -14.13 17.74
N ARG A 14 -13.40 -14.88 17.28
CA ARG A 14 -14.19 -14.50 16.11
C ARG A 14 -14.98 -13.21 16.32
N LEU A 15 -15.58 -13.02 17.48
CA LEU A 15 -16.29 -11.78 17.83
C LEU A 15 -15.35 -10.58 17.86
N LEU A 16 -14.15 -10.74 18.44
CA LEU A 16 -13.13 -9.70 18.45
C LEU A 16 -12.70 -9.31 17.03
N ASP A 17 -12.50 -10.29 16.16
CA ASP A 17 -12.15 -10.03 14.76
C ASP A 17 -13.26 -9.29 14.00
N LEU A 18 -14.52 -9.73 14.16
CA LEU A 18 -15.68 -9.06 13.55
C LEU A 18 -15.88 -7.62 14.06
N THR A 19 -15.43 -7.30 15.27
CA THR A 19 -15.51 -5.94 15.83
C THR A 19 -14.31 -5.06 15.45
N SER A 20 -13.20 -5.64 14.98
CA SER A 20 -11.98 -4.91 14.65
C SER A 20 -12.17 -3.79 13.61
N PRO A 21 -12.97 -3.96 12.53
CA PRO A 21 -13.27 -2.85 11.62
C PRO A 21 -14.05 -1.73 12.30
N LEU A 22 -14.95 -2.04 13.23
CA LEU A 22 -15.72 -1.02 13.95
C LEU A 22 -14.84 -0.15 14.82
N GLN A 23 -13.79 -0.72 15.43
CA GLN A 23 -12.81 0.04 16.19
C GLN A 23 -12.05 1.03 15.29
N LEU A 24 -11.64 0.61 14.09
CA LEU A 24 -10.98 1.48 13.13
C LEU A 24 -11.92 2.58 12.62
N LEU A 25 -13.19 2.28 12.37
CA LEU A 25 -14.20 3.27 12.03
C LEU A 25 -14.40 4.27 13.18
N LEU A 26 -14.44 3.81 14.42
CA LEU A 26 -14.56 4.69 15.58
C LEU A 26 -13.36 5.64 15.67
N TYR A 27 -12.14 5.14 15.52
CA TYR A 27 -10.95 6.00 15.44
C TYR A 27 -11.08 7.02 14.31
N SER A 28 -11.54 6.62 13.13
CA SER A 28 -11.74 7.55 12.01
C SER A 28 -12.76 8.64 12.37
N LEU A 29 -13.89 8.28 12.98
CA LEU A 29 -14.92 9.23 13.39
C LEU A 29 -14.44 10.23 14.44
N LEU A 30 -13.46 9.88 15.30
CA LEU A 30 -12.87 10.84 16.26
C LEU A 30 -12.11 11.97 15.56
N TYR A 31 -11.55 11.74 14.36
CA TYR A 31 -10.84 12.76 13.58
C TYR A 31 -11.77 13.60 12.70
N LEU A 32 -13.00 13.14 12.46
CA LEU A 32 -13.96 13.84 11.60
C LEU A 32 -14.31 15.26 12.13
N PRO A 33 -14.67 15.47 13.41
CA PRO A 33 -14.95 16.82 13.93
C PRO A 33 -13.74 17.76 13.82
N ILE A 34 -12.53 17.23 14.10
CA ILE A 34 -11.30 18.00 14.00
C ILE A 34 -11.09 18.47 12.56
N THR A 35 -11.31 17.61 11.58
CA THR A 35 -11.17 17.94 10.16
C THR A 35 -12.23 18.94 9.71
N ILE A 36 -13.49 18.81 10.17
CA ILE A 36 -14.57 19.76 9.88
C ILE A 36 -14.22 21.15 10.43
N LEU A 37 -13.77 21.24 11.68
CA LEU A 37 -13.41 22.51 12.30
C LEU A 37 -12.20 23.17 11.62
N SER A 38 -11.23 22.38 11.16
CA SER A 38 -10.04 22.88 10.48
C SER A 38 -10.32 23.29 9.03
N HIS A 39 -11.31 22.68 8.37
CA HIS A 39 -11.60 22.86 6.95
C HIS A 39 -13.12 22.90 6.69
N PRO A 40 -13.86 23.86 7.26
CA PRO A 40 -15.32 23.83 7.31
C PRO A 40 -15.99 23.91 5.93
N THR A 41 -15.36 24.54 4.96
CA THR A 41 -15.91 24.69 3.61
C THR A 41 -15.61 23.51 2.68
N LEU A 42 -14.53 22.75 2.94
CA LEU A 42 -14.07 21.69 2.02
C LEU A 42 -15.06 20.55 1.90
N LEU A 43 -15.83 20.26 2.94
CA LEU A 43 -16.83 19.19 2.89
C LEU A 43 -17.85 19.41 1.75
N LEU A 44 -18.20 20.68 1.49
CA LEU A 44 -19.16 21.05 0.44
C LEU A 44 -18.50 21.41 -0.89
N THR A 45 -17.31 22.02 -0.87
CA THR A 45 -16.65 22.52 -2.08
C THR A 45 -15.72 21.51 -2.74
N ASN A 46 -15.10 20.63 -1.95
CA ASN A 46 -14.21 19.58 -2.46
C ASN A 46 -14.19 18.37 -1.52
N PRO A 47 -15.21 17.49 -1.59
CA PRO A 47 -15.36 16.34 -0.69
C PRO A 47 -14.20 15.34 -0.79
N HIS A 48 -13.59 15.17 -1.97
CA HIS A 48 -12.41 14.30 -2.13
C HIS A 48 -11.20 14.82 -1.35
N LYS A 49 -10.92 16.12 -1.45
CA LYS A 49 -9.85 16.75 -0.66
C LYS A 49 -10.16 16.69 0.83
N PHE A 50 -11.41 16.91 1.22
CA PHE A 50 -11.84 16.75 2.60
C PHE A 50 -11.57 15.33 3.13
N GLN A 51 -11.98 14.30 2.37
CA GLN A 51 -11.72 12.90 2.70
C GLN A 51 -10.23 12.60 2.84
N SER A 52 -9.39 13.10 1.93
CA SER A 52 -7.93 12.93 1.99
C SER A 52 -7.34 13.55 3.25
N LEU A 53 -7.79 14.74 3.65
CA LEU A 53 -7.34 15.40 4.88
C LEU A 53 -7.83 14.66 6.13
N TRP A 54 -9.06 14.21 6.15
CA TRP A 54 -9.63 13.41 7.24
C TRP A 54 -8.86 12.09 7.41
N PHE A 55 -8.69 11.33 6.34
CA PHE A 55 -7.88 10.11 6.38
C PHE A 55 -6.42 10.41 6.76
N GLY A 56 -5.83 11.49 6.22
CA GLY A 56 -4.48 11.92 6.56
C GLY A 56 -4.31 12.20 8.05
N ALA A 57 -5.27 12.85 8.69
CA ALA A 57 -5.27 13.12 10.13
C ALA A 57 -5.31 11.81 10.94
N LEU A 58 -6.21 10.88 10.57
CA LEU A 58 -6.28 9.54 11.15
C LEU A 58 -4.96 8.78 10.95
N TRP A 59 -4.43 8.77 9.72
CA TRP A 59 -3.26 7.94 9.36
C TRP A 59 -1.98 8.41 10.02
N LYS A 60 -1.84 9.71 10.27
CA LYS A 60 -0.73 10.25 11.09
C LYS A 60 -0.68 9.64 12.49
N PHE A 61 -1.82 9.28 13.06
CA PHE A 61 -1.92 8.61 14.35
C PHE A 61 -1.83 7.08 14.22
N LEU A 62 -2.61 6.50 13.32
CA LEU A 62 -2.79 5.05 13.22
C LEU A 62 -1.61 4.35 12.51
N GLY A 63 -1.04 4.98 11.49
CA GLY A 63 0.03 4.41 10.66
C GLY A 63 1.21 3.87 11.47
N PRO A 64 1.82 4.66 12.39
CA PRO A 64 2.93 4.19 13.23
C PRO A 64 2.57 2.98 14.09
N GLN A 65 1.34 2.92 14.62
CA GLN A 65 0.88 1.83 15.47
C GLN A 65 0.69 0.55 14.64
N MET A 66 0.07 0.66 13.47
CA MET A 66 -0.09 -0.47 12.56
C MET A 66 1.25 -0.96 11.99
N ALA A 67 2.23 -0.08 11.86
CA ALA A 67 3.57 -0.46 11.43
C ALA A 67 4.28 -1.34 12.48
N LEU A 68 3.93 -1.24 13.74
CA LEU A 68 4.52 -2.00 14.84
C LEU A 68 3.85 -3.36 15.10
N SER A 69 2.86 -3.79 14.28
CA SER A 69 2.19 -5.09 14.45
C SER A 69 3.21 -6.24 14.48
N PRO A 70 3.34 -6.98 15.59
CA PRO A 70 4.30 -8.09 15.69
C PRO A 70 4.01 -9.21 14.69
N GLU A 71 2.76 -9.40 14.35
CA GLU A 71 2.30 -10.47 13.44
C GLU A 71 2.64 -10.14 11.98
N GLN A 72 2.55 -8.87 11.58
CA GLN A 72 2.78 -8.42 10.21
C GLN A 72 4.25 -8.07 9.93
N THR A 73 4.96 -7.59 10.94
CA THR A 73 6.35 -7.14 10.82
C THR A 73 7.29 -8.17 10.16
N PRO A 74 7.27 -9.48 10.48
CA PRO A 74 8.16 -10.44 9.84
C PRO A 74 7.96 -10.56 8.32
N TYR A 75 6.70 -10.50 7.87
CA TYR A 75 6.38 -10.54 6.42
C TYR A 75 6.86 -9.26 5.73
N ILE A 76 6.51 -8.10 6.29
CA ILE A 76 6.86 -6.80 5.72
C ILE A 76 8.38 -6.63 5.69
N ALA A 77 9.07 -6.90 6.79
CA ALA A 77 10.54 -6.85 6.85
C ALA A 77 11.18 -7.80 5.83
N GLY A 78 10.61 -9.01 5.67
CA GLY A 78 11.07 -9.97 4.67
C GLY A 78 10.96 -9.45 3.24
N LEU A 79 9.90 -8.70 2.89
CA LEU A 79 9.76 -8.05 1.59
C LEU A 79 10.79 -6.93 1.41
N PHE A 80 10.91 -6.02 2.38
CA PHE A 80 11.88 -4.91 2.30
C PHE A 80 13.34 -5.40 2.25
N ASN A 81 13.68 -6.54 2.86
CA ASN A 81 15.01 -7.14 2.77
C ASN A 81 15.37 -7.62 1.35
N ARG A 82 14.40 -7.81 0.48
CA ARG A 82 14.59 -8.14 -0.95
C ARG A 82 14.81 -6.91 -1.82
N ALA A 83 14.47 -5.72 -1.31
CA ALA A 83 14.57 -4.47 -2.07
C ALA A 83 16.00 -4.19 -2.53
N GLN A 84 16.14 -3.80 -3.81
CA GLN A 84 17.41 -3.46 -4.42
C GLN A 84 17.25 -2.41 -5.54
N GLY A 85 18.37 -1.74 -5.86
CA GLY A 85 18.47 -0.76 -6.94
C GLY A 85 17.55 0.44 -6.76
N THR A 86 16.85 0.78 -7.82
CA THR A 86 15.82 1.84 -7.81
C THR A 86 14.46 1.24 -7.45
N VAL A 87 13.90 1.69 -6.34
CA VAL A 87 12.65 1.18 -5.76
C VAL A 87 11.50 2.14 -6.03
N LEU A 88 10.35 1.62 -6.47
CA LEU A 88 9.07 2.33 -6.42
C LEU A 88 8.27 1.80 -5.24
N GLU A 89 7.87 2.67 -4.32
CA GLU A 89 6.95 2.35 -3.23
C GLU A 89 5.57 2.93 -3.53
N LEU A 90 4.57 2.08 -3.66
CA LEU A 90 3.19 2.46 -3.95
C LEU A 90 2.42 2.65 -2.64
N GLY A 91 1.96 3.87 -2.39
CA GLY A 91 1.23 4.26 -1.20
C GLY A 91 2.03 4.13 0.11
N PRO A 92 3.22 4.76 0.22
CA PRO A 92 4.04 4.69 1.44
C PRO A 92 3.36 5.31 2.68
N GLY A 93 2.31 6.08 2.51
CA GLY A 93 1.65 6.78 3.60
C GLY A 93 2.59 7.76 4.33
N ASN A 94 2.72 7.59 5.64
CA ASN A 94 3.72 8.35 6.45
C ASN A 94 5.17 7.87 6.23
N GLY A 95 5.41 6.74 5.54
CA GLY A 95 6.74 6.12 5.45
C GLY A 95 7.13 5.31 6.69
N ASP A 96 6.17 4.90 7.51
CA ASP A 96 6.44 4.19 8.78
C ASP A 96 7.13 2.83 8.57
N GLN A 97 6.98 2.21 7.37
CA GLN A 97 7.61 0.94 7.01
C GLN A 97 9.06 1.09 6.49
N MET A 98 9.49 2.32 6.12
CA MET A 98 10.84 2.56 5.60
C MET A 98 11.96 2.17 6.56
N ARG A 99 11.68 2.07 7.87
CA ARG A 99 12.63 1.55 8.85
C ARG A 99 13.24 0.20 8.45
N HIS A 100 12.52 -0.59 7.66
CA HIS A 100 12.99 -1.88 7.16
C HIS A 100 13.99 -1.75 5.99
N LEU A 101 14.13 -0.56 5.38
CA LEU A 101 15.14 -0.27 4.34
C LEU A 101 16.51 0.12 4.90
N VAL A 102 16.64 0.42 6.21
CA VAL A 102 17.89 0.94 6.81
C VAL A 102 19.11 0.13 6.43
N ASN A 103 19.04 -1.20 6.52
CA ASN A 103 20.18 -2.06 6.17
C ASN A 103 20.45 -2.06 4.65
N ALA A 104 19.41 -2.18 3.84
CA ALA A 104 19.55 -2.17 2.38
C ALA A 104 20.16 -0.85 1.85
N VAL A 105 19.81 0.28 2.48
CA VAL A 105 20.39 1.59 2.15
C VAL A 105 21.84 1.70 2.61
N ARG A 106 22.16 1.25 3.83
CA ARG A 106 23.55 1.27 4.36
C ARG A 106 24.50 0.38 3.57
N GLU A 107 24.02 -0.76 3.12
CA GLU A 107 24.76 -1.71 2.29
C GLU A 107 24.87 -1.30 0.83
N GLY A 108 24.24 -0.19 0.43
CA GLY A 108 24.20 0.28 -0.95
C GLY A 108 23.36 -0.58 -1.90
N ARG A 109 22.55 -1.51 -1.37
CA ARG A 109 21.64 -2.33 -2.18
C ARG A 109 20.47 -1.52 -2.74
N VAL A 110 19.96 -0.57 -1.97
CA VAL A 110 18.95 0.39 -2.40
C VAL A 110 19.61 1.73 -2.60
N GLU A 111 19.58 2.21 -3.85
CA GLU A 111 20.22 3.45 -4.26
C GLU A 111 19.27 4.64 -4.20
N ARG A 112 18.04 4.41 -4.61
CA ARG A 112 16.99 5.44 -4.73
C ARG A 112 15.62 4.85 -4.49
N VAL A 113 14.76 5.63 -3.84
CA VAL A 113 13.34 5.30 -3.67
C VAL A 113 12.46 6.40 -4.25
N VAL A 114 11.43 5.99 -4.97
CA VAL A 114 10.35 6.85 -5.44
C VAL A 114 9.08 6.44 -4.72
N GLY A 115 8.52 7.32 -3.91
CA GLY A 115 7.26 7.07 -3.20
C GLY A 115 6.09 7.71 -3.93
N ALA A 116 5.17 6.91 -4.45
CA ALA A 116 3.92 7.39 -5.04
C ALA A 116 2.84 7.42 -3.96
N GLU A 117 2.61 8.60 -3.38
CA GLU A 117 1.64 8.82 -2.30
C GLU A 117 0.64 9.91 -2.73
N PRO A 118 -0.64 9.55 -2.98
CA PRO A 118 -1.63 10.50 -3.47
C PRO A 118 -2.06 11.53 -2.42
N ASN A 119 -1.88 11.25 -1.13
CA ASN A 119 -2.29 12.14 -0.06
C ASN A 119 -1.15 13.08 0.35
N ALA A 120 -1.12 14.28 -0.23
CA ALA A 120 -0.11 15.30 0.07
C ALA A 120 0.00 15.67 1.56
N ALA A 121 -1.06 15.47 2.37
CA ALA A 121 -1.02 15.71 3.81
C ALA A 121 -0.04 14.80 4.57
N LEU A 122 0.40 13.69 3.96
CA LEU A 122 1.34 12.72 4.53
C LEU A 122 2.79 12.98 4.10
N HIS A 123 3.02 13.79 3.05
CA HIS A 123 4.34 13.96 2.41
C HIS A 123 5.41 14.50 3.36
N GLU A 124 5.08 15.46 4.22
CA GLU A 124 6.04 16.04 5.16
C GLU A 124 6.65 14.95 6.06
N ARG A 125 5.78 14.12 6.65
CA ARG A 125 6.20 13.02 7.53
C ARG A 125 6.92 11.93 6.77
N LEU A 126 6.45 11.59 5.58
CA LEU A 126 7.07 10.65 4.65
C LEU A 126 8.53 11.07 4.36
N LEU A 127 8.76 12.32 3.99
CA LEU A 127 10.09 12.87 3.73
C LEU A 127 10.96 12.90 4.99
N GLY A 128 10.36 13.13 6.17
CA GLY A 128 11.05 13.03 7.47
C GLY A 128 11.56 11.62 7.73
N ASN A 129 10.71 10.60 7.55
CA ASN A 129 11.07 9.20 7.72
C ASN A 129 12.11 8.75 6.69
N ALA A 130 12.03 9.21 5.44
CA ALA A 130 13.04 8.94 4.42
C ALA A 130 14.44 9.44 4.84
N ARG A 131 14.53 10.68 5.35
CA ARG A 131 15.81 11.20 5.90
C ARG A 131 16.34 10.34 7.06
N GLY A 132 15.45 9.88 7.93
CA GLY A 132 15.80 9.04 9.09
C GLY A 132 16.45 7.72 8.72
N VAL A 133 16.18 7.18 7.52
CA VAL A 133 16.78 5.93 7.01
C VAL A 133 17.94 6.16 6.04
N GLY A 134 18.37 7.41 5.84
CA GLY A 134 19.50 7.73 4.95
C GLY A 134 19.10 8.01 3.50
N LEU A 135 17.81 8.01 3.17
CA LEU A 135 17.26 8.36 1.86
C LEU A 135 17.02 9.89 1.80
N ASN A 136 18.08 10.67 1.62
CA ASN A 136 17.99 12.13 1.65
C ASN A 136 17.32 12.67 0.38
N PRO A 137 16.15 13.37 0.49
CA PRO A 137 15.47 13.96 -0.65
C PRO A 137 16.30 15.04 -1.35
N GLY A 138 17.06 15.83 -0.59
CA GLY A 138 17.94 16.88 -1.15
C GLY A 138 19.09 16.33 -2.03
N GLN A 139 19.39 15.04 -1.91
CA GLN A 139 20.37 14.34 -2.74
C GLN A 139 19.71 13.49 -3.85
N GLY A 140 18.40 13.61 -4.04
CA GLY A 140 17.65 12.81 -5.01
C GLY A 140 17.53 11.32 -4.65
N LYS A 141 17.90 10.91 -3.42
CA LYS A 141 17.78 9.52 -2.97
C LYS A 141 16.33 9.13 -2.63
N TYR A 142 15.50 10.10 -2.30
CA TYR A 142 14.06 9.93 -2.16
C TYR A 142 13.32 10.96 -2.99
N VAL A 143 12.36 10.52 -3.78
CA VAL A 143 11.46 11.39 -4.56
C VAL A 143 10.03 11.05 -4.18
N VAL A 144 9.24 12.02 -3.76
CA VAL A 144 7.81 11.83 -3.54
C VAL A 144 7.02 12.31 -4.74
N LEU A 145 6.07 11.48 -5.18
CA LEU A 145 5.10 11.79 -6.24
C LEU A 145 3.72 11.90 -5.61
N GLU A 146 3.01 12.99 -5.86
CA GLU A 146 1.58 13.09 -5.56
C GLU A 146 0.81 12.31 -6.64
N ALA A 147 0.75 10.99 -6.48
CA ALA A 147 0.17 10.06 -7.45
C ALA A 147 -0.32 8.77 -6.77
N GLY A 148 -1.41 8.21 -7.27
CA GLY A 148 -1.85 6.85 -6.96
C GLY A 148 -1.13 5.81 -7.83
N ALA A 149 -1.53 4.54 -7.66
CA ALA A 149 -0.96 3.42 -8.42
C ALA A 149 -1.57 3.28 -9.84
N GLU A 150 -2.70 3.92 -10.10
CA GLU A 150 -3.37 3.88 -11.39
C GLU A 150 -2.54 4.56 -12.49
N PRO A 151 -2.51 3.99 -13.72
CA PRO A 151 -1.67 4.47 -14.82
C PRO A 151 -1.88 5.94 -15.14
N GLY A 152 -3.14 6.41 -15.12
CA GLY A 152 -3.52 7.80 -15.39
C GLY A 152 -2.95 8.82 -14.39
N SER A 153 -2.55 8.38 -13.19
CA SER A 153 -1.91 9.20 -12.16
C SER A 153 -0.40 8.99 -12.13
N LEU A 154 0.04 7.72 -12.07
CA LEU A 154 1.43 7.35 -11.87
C LEU A 154 2.33 7.74 -13.06
N ILE A 155 1.94 7.40 -14.28
CA ILE A 155 2.77 7.64 -15.47
C ILE A 155 3.02 9.14 -15.70
N PRO A 156 2.01 10.04 -15.67
CA PRO A 156 2.26 11.48 -15.77
C PRO A 156 3.14 12.02 -14.64
N ALA A 157 3.04 11.45 -13.42
CA ALA A 157 3.88 11.86 -12.31
C ALA A 157 5.35 11.46 -12.53
N LEU A 158 5.62 10.25 -13.03
CA LEU A 158 6.96 9.79 -13.41
C LEU A 158 7.56 10.63 -14.55
N HIS A 159 6.75 11.04 -15.53
CA HIS A 159 7.17 11.95 -16.59
C HIS A 159 7.63 13.31 -16.03
N ARG A 160 6.85 13.90 -15.10
CA ARG A 160 7.18 15.20 -14.50
C ARG A 160 8.56 15.23 -13.80
N VAL A 161 8.99 14.10 -13.27
CA VAL A 161 10.31 13.97 -12.61
C VAL A 161 11.39 13.39 -13.53
N GLY A 162 11.10 13.25 -14.83
CA GLY A 162 12.06 12.79 -15.84
C GLY A 162 12.44 11.31 -15.72
N MET A 163 11.63 10.50 -15.06
CA MET A 163 11.88 9.06 -14.88
C MET A 163 11.20 8.17 -15.92
N TYR A 164 10.32 8.72 -16.74
CA TYR A 164 9.65 8.00 -17.82
C TYR A 164 9.90 8.75 -19.14
N PRO A 165 10.34 8.09 -20.21
CA PRO A 165 10.65 8.77 -21.46
C PRO A 165 9.38 9.38 -22.08
N SER A 166 9.49 10.61 -22.55
CA SER A 166 8.45 11.19 -23.38
C SER A 166 8.43 10.46 -24.73
N SER A 167 7.23 10.17 -25.23
CA SER A 167 6.96 9.43 -26.47
C SER A 167 7.51 10.10 -27.76
N SER A 168 8.26 11.18 -27.65
CA SER A 168 8.84 11.93 -28.77
C SER A 168 10.28 11.53 -29.14
N SER A 169 10.95 10.65 -28.39
CA SER A 169 12.21 10.08 -28.83
C SER A 169 11.94 8.90 -29.77
N SER A 170 12.12 9.13 -31.05
CA SER A 170 12.14 8.17 -32.16
C SER A 170 13.27 7.15 -31.97
N ALA A 171 13.11 6.24 -31.05
CA ALA A 171 13.94 5.04 -30.94
C ALA A 171 12.99 3.85 -31.10
N GLY A 172 13.33 2.98 -32.06
CA GLY A 172 12.51 1.88 -32.57
C GLY A 172 11.81 1.04 -31.51
N ALA A 173 10.78 0.34 -31.96
CA ALA A 173 9.88 -0.52 -31.19
C ALA A 173 10.60 -1.65 -30.43
N GLY A 174 11.40 -1.28 -29.43
CA GLY A 174 11.79 -2.13 -28.32
C GLY A 174 10.85 -1.79 -27.14
N ALA A 175 10.20 -2.77 -26.56
CA ALA A 175 9.46 -2.60 -25.33
C ALA A 175 10.32 -1.78 -24.37
N ALA A 176 9.80 -0.66 -23.85
CA ALA A 176 10.55 0.19 -22.94
C ALA A 176 11.09 -0.68 -21.81
N GLU A 177 12.41 -0.77 -21.67
CA GLU A 177 13.03 -1.41 -20.53
C GLU A 177 12.47 -0.75 -19.27
N GLY A 178 11.96 -1.56 -18.33
CA GLY A 178 11.42 -1.04 -17.08
C GLY A 178 12.44 -0.19 -16.34
N ILE A 179 11.99 0.64 -15.43
CA ILE A 179 12.83 1.64 -14.74
C ILE A 179 13.12 1.28 -13.27
N PHE A 180 12.36 0.36 -12.70
CA PHE A 180 12.51 -0.05 -11.30
C PHE A 180 13.04 -1.48 -11.18
N ASP A 181 14.00 -1.65 -10.29
CA ASP A 181 14.52 -2.98 -9.92
C ASP A 181 13.54 -3.66 -8.94
N THR A 182 12.87 -2.88 -8.12
CA THR A 182 11.89 -3.36 -7.14
C THR A 182 10.68 -2.42 -7.10
N ILE A 183 9.47 -2.99 -7.06
CA ILE A 183 8.23 -2.25 -6.74
C ILE A 183 7.66 -2.86 -5.46
N ILE A 184 7.38 -2.02 -4.46
CA ILE A 184 6.86 -2.43 -3.14
C ILE A 184 5.49 -1.80 -2.91
N CYS A 185 4.57 -2.59 -2.38
CA CYS A 185 3.23 -2.14 -1.99
C CYS A 185 2.82 -2.77 -0.67
N ILE A 186 2.58 -1.94 0.36
CA ILE A 186 2.20 -2.41 1.70
C ILE A 186 0.88 -1.77 2.12
N LYS A 187 -0.20 -2.55 2.06
CA LYS A 187 -1.56 -2.15 2.47
C LYS A 187 -2.07 -0.87 1.79
N SER A 188 -1.81 -0.72 0.49
CA SER A 188 -2.22 0.46 -0.27
C SER A 188 -3.04 0.16 -1.53
N MET A 189 -2.86 -1.00 -2.18
CA MET A 189 -3.64 -1.35 -3.37
C MET A 189 -5.13 -1.60 -3.05
N CYS A 190 -5.46 -1.87 -1.81
CA CYS A 190 -6.87 -1.90 -1.38
C CYS A 190 -7.57 -0.55 -1.54
N SER A 191 -6.82 0.56 -1.56
CA SER A 191 -7.33 1.93 -1.77
C SER A 191 -7.28 2.39 -3.23
N ALA A 192 -6.63 1.63 -4.10
CA ALA A 192 -6.61 1.91 -5.54
C ALA A 192 -7.97 1.60 -6.18
N PRO A 193 -8.31 2.23 -7.33
CA PRO A 193 -9.55 1.95 -8.05
C PRO A 193 -9.64 0.46 -8.45
N GLN A 194 -10.53 -0.29 -7.79
CA GLN A 194 -10.60 -1.76 -7.94
C GLN A 194 -10.95 -2.20 -9.37
N HIS A 195 -11.70 -1.40 -10.12
CA HIS A 195 -12.03 -1.68 -11.52
C HIS A 195 -10.82 -1.52 -12.46
N GLN A 196 -9.77 -0.79 -12.06
CA GLN A 196 -8.52 -0.60 -12.81
C GLN A 196 -7.41 -1.57 -12.35
N MET A 197 -7.69 -2.49 -11.44
CA MET A 197 -6.66 -3.38 -10.88
C MET A 197 -5.87 -4.16 -11.95
N PRO A 198 -6.50 -4.70 -13.02
CA PRO A 198 -5.76 -5.35 -14.11
C PRO A 198 -4.77 -4.40 -14.81
N GLU A 199 -5.16 -3.14 -15.05
CA GLU A 199 -4.31 -2.13 -15.68
C GLU A 199 -3.17 -1.71 -14.75
N ILE A 200 -3.44 -1.58 -13.45
CA ILE A 200 -2.44 -1.30 -12.42
C ILE A 200 -1.38 -2.40 -12.40
N VAL A 201 -1.80 -3.67 -12.39
CA VAL A 201 -0.89 -4.83 -12.40
C VAL A 201 -0.05 -4.86 -13.67
N SER A 202 -0.65 -4.61 -14.83
CA SER A 202 0.07 -4.52 -16.11
C SER A 202 1.08 -3.36 -16.11
N THR A 203 0.72 -2.23 -15.52
CA THR A 203 1.61 -1.07 -15.39
C THR A 203 2.78 -1.36 -14.45
N ILE A 204 2.53 -2.01 -13.30
CA ILE A 204 3.58 -2.46 -12.39
C ILE A 204 4.59 -3.36 -13.14
N HIS A 205 4.08 -4.34 -13.90
CA HIS A 205 4.94 -5.21 -14.70
C HIS A 205 5.73 -4.43 -15.76
N ALA A 206 5.10 -3.49 -16.48
CA ALA A 206 5.77 -2.67 -17.49
C ALA A 206 6.89 -1.81 -16.88
N LEU A 207 6.68 -1.25 -15.68
CA LEU A 207 7.64 -0.41 -14.97
C LEU A 207 8.81 -1.19 -14.36
N LEU A 208 8.68 -2.51 -14.14
CA LEU A 208 9.77 -3.34 -13.67
C LEU A 208 10.78 -3.60 -14.77
N LYS A 209 12.06 -3.55 -14.43
CA LYS A 209 13.16 -4.05 -15.27
C LYS A 209 13.06 -5.57 -15.44
N PRO A 210 13.64 -6.17 -16.49
CA PRO A 210 13.80 -7.62 -16.59
C PRO A 210 14.47 -8.19 -15.33
N GLY A 211 13.87 -9.22 -14.73
CA GLY A 211 14.31 -9.83 -13.47
C GLY A 211 13.96 -9.02 -12.20
N GLY A 212 13.32 -7.85 -12.34
CA GLY A 212 12.84 -7.06 -11.21
C GLY A 212 11.67 -7.70 -10.48
N GLU A 213 11.44 -7.29 -9.23
CA GLU A 213 10.44 -7.92 -8.36
C GLU A 213 9.33 -6.95 -7.94
N PHE A 214 8.08 -7.42 -8.00
CA PHE A 214 6.93 -6.82 -7.35
C PHE A 214 6.68 -7.50 -6.01
N LEU A 215 6.79 -6.75 -4.92
CA LEU A 215 6.71 -7.20 -3.55
C LEU A 215 5.50 -6.56 -2.88
N PHE A 216 4.57 -7.35 -2.36
CA PHE A 216 3.39 -6.77 -1.73
C PHE A 216 2.90 -7.50 -0.49
N PHE A 217 2.33 -6.74 0.43
CA PHE A 217 1.60 -7.20 1.59
C PHE A 217 0.28 -6.46 1.64
N GLU A 218 -0.82 -7.17 1.36
CA GLU A 218 -2.13 -6.55 1.20
C GLU A 218 -3.23 -7.32 1.95
N HIS A 219 -4.24 -6.60 2.41
CA HIS A 219 -5.47 -7.28 2.77
C HIS A 219 -6.36 -7.45 1.52
N VAL A 220 -7.02 -8.60 1.47
CA VAL A 220 -7.87 -9.00 0.34
C VAL A 220 -9.17 -9.59 0.87
N ALA A 221 -10.17 -9.68 -0.02
CA ALA A 221 -11.44 -10.27 0.33
C ALA A 221 -11.29 -11.69 0.89
N ASN A 222 -12.06 -12.00 1.92
CA ASN A 222 -12.19 -13.34 2.45
C ASN A 222 -13.46 -14.00 1.90
N ASP A 223 -13.28 -14.98 1.02
CA ASP A 223 -14.37 -15.77 0.43
C ASP A 223 -14.68 -17.05 1.22
N SER A 224 -13.85 -17.41 2.20
CA SER A 224 -13.93 -18.71 2.89
C SER A 224 -15.07 -18.78 3.91
N ASP A 225 -15.52 -17.64 4.42
CA ASP A 225 -16.56 -17.56 5.45
C ASP A 225 -17.72 -16.65 5.02
N LEU A 226 -18.94 -17.19 5.02
CA LEU A 226 -20.13 -16.48 4.57
C LEU A 226 -20.45 -15.27 5.47
N LEU A 227 -20.33 -15.42 6.79
CA LEU A 227 -20.62 -14.34 7.74
C LEU A 227 -19.65 -13.18 7.53
N THR A 228 -18.36 -13.48 7.38
CA THR A 228 -17.34 -12.47 7.10
C THR A 228 -17.58 -11.76 5.76
N ARG A 229 -18.00 -12.49 4.72
CA ARG A 229 -18.36 -11.89 3.42
C ARG A 229 -19.52 -10.91 3.53
N VAL A 230 -20.61 -11.34 4.21
CA VAL A 230 -21.78 -10.48 4.41
C VAL A 230 -21.40 -9.26 5.24
N TRP A 231 -20.59 -9.44 6.28
CA TRP A 231 -20.11 -8.35 7.12
C TRP A 231 -19.25 -7.35 6.36
N ALA A 232 -18.28 -7.83 5.60
CA ALA A 232 -17.44 -6.98 4.74
C ALA A 232 -18.25 -6.24 3.67
N TRP A 233 -19.31 -6.87 3.12
CA TRP A 233 -20.23 -6.23 2.18
C TRP A 233 -21.02 -5.09 2.86
N LEU A 234 -21.57 -5.31 4.05
CA LEU A 234 -22.29 -4.28 4.82
C LEU A 234 -21.37 -3.09 5.14
N LEU A 235 -20.15 -3.36 5.62
CA LEU A 235 -19.15 -2.32 5.91
C LEU A 235 -18.67 -1.60 4.66
N GLY A 236 -18.70 -2.25 3.50
CA GLY A 236 -18.24 -1.71 2.22
C GLY A 236 -18.94 -0.42 1.79
N TRP A 237 -20.09 -0.09 2.36
CA TRP A 237 -20.81 1.17 2.09
C TRP A 237 -20.19 2.38 2.80
N ILE A 238 -19.62 2.19 3.98
CA ILE A 238 -19.05 3.30 4.78
C ILE A 238 -17.53 3.25 4.84
N TRP A 239 -16.95 2.05 4.74
CA TRP A 239 -15.53 1.80 4.92
C TRP A 239 -14.64 2.63 3.98
N PRO A 240 -14.86 2.69 2.64
CA PRO A 240 -14.03 3.50 1.75
C PRO A 240 -14.07 4.98 2.09
N ILE A 241 -15.20 5.48 2.55
CA ILE A 241 -15.38 6.88 2.92
C ILE A 241 -14.51 7.23 4.13
N ALA A 242 -14.53 6.39 5.17
CA ALA A 242 -13.85 6.63 6.44
C ALA A 242 -12.37 6.22 6.43
N MET A 243 -11.98 5.31 5.52
CA MET A 243 -10.66 4.67 5.51
C MET A 243 -9.86 4.95 4.23
N GLY A 244 -9.97 6.17 3.68
CA GLY A 244 -9.13 6.62 2.57
C GLY A 244 -9.26 5.78 1.30
N ASN A 245 -10.51 5.51 0.91
CA ASN A 245 -10.86 4.68 -0.25
C ASN A 245 -10.44 3.20 -0.16
N CYS A 246 -10.07 2.72 1.03
CA CYS A 246 -9.75 1.30 1.22
C CYS A 246 -11.00 0.43 1.02
N HIS A 247 -10.88 -0.67 0.29
CA HIS A 247 -11.96 -1.63 0.01
C HIS A 247 -11.68 -2.98 0.70
N LEU A 248 -12.60 -3.43 1.58
CA LEU A 248 -12.48 -4.71 2.27
C LEU A 248 -12.58 -5.93 1.34
N ASN A 249 -13.17 -5.74 0.17
CA ASN A 249 -13.36 -6.76 -0.85
C ASN A 249 -12.37 -6.66 -2.02
N GLY A 250 -11.24 -6.01 -1.83
CA GLY A 250 -10.15 -5.93 -2.81
C GLY A 250 -9.66 -7.31 -3.26
N ARG A 251 -9.17 -7.41 -4.50
CA ARG A 251 -8.81 -8.68 -5.17
C ARG A 251 -7.43 -8.62 -5.82
N VAL A 252 -6.50 -7.91 -5.20
CA VAL A 252 -5.14 -7.80 -5.76
C VAL A 252 -4.48 -9.17 -5.94
N ASP A 253 -4.72 -10.11 -5.02
CA ASP A 253 -4.22 -11.48 -5.09
C ASP A 253 -4.69 -12.23 -6.35
N LYS A 254 -5.95 -12.04 -6.73
CA LYS A 254 -6.50 -12.59 -7.97
C LYS A 254 -5.99 -11.85 -9.19
N ALA A 255 -6.06 -10.52 -9.18
CA ALA A 255 -5.61 -9.71 -10.31
C ALA A 255 -4.16 -10.01 -10.70
N VAL A 256 -3.27 -10.17 -9.72
CA VAL A 256 -1.87 -10.51 -9.96
C VAL A 256 -1.73 -11.94 -10.53
N LYS A 257 -2.42 -12.93 -9.94
CA LYS A 257 -2.37 -14.32 -10.42
C LYS A 257 -2.97 -14.50 -11.81
N GLU A 258 -4.11 -13.85 -12.07
CA GLU A 258 -4.86 -13.97 -13.30
C GLU A 258 -4.25 -13.15 -14.45
N SER A 259 -3.41 -12.17 -14.14
CA SER A 259 -2.74 -11.35 -15.15
C SER A 259 -1.83 -12.15 -16.08
N GLY A 260 -1.19 -13.20 -15.55
CA GLY A 260 -0.25 -14.04 -16.30
C GLY A 260 0.98 -13.31 -16.84
N VAL A 261 1.22 -12.06 -16.43
CA VAL A 261 2.32 -11.23 -16.97
C VAL A 261 3.66 -11.51 -16.32
N PHE A 262 3.67 -12.02 -15.07
CA PHE A 262 4.89 -12.31 -14.32
C PHE A 262 5.44 -13.68 -14.66
N GLU A 263 6.78 -13.80 -14.77
CA GLU A 263 7.48 -15.07 -14.98
C GLU A 263 7.22 -16.06 -13.83
N SER A 264 7.20 -15.53 -12.60
CA SER A 264 6.85 -16.30 -11.40
C SER A 264 6.13 -15.40 -10.39
N CYS A 265 5.20 -15.99 -9.64
CA CYS A 265 4.45 -15.24 -8.64
C CYS A 265 4.05 -16.16 -7.48
N ASP A 266 4.68 -15.98 -6.31
CA ASP A 266 4.30 -16.65 -5.06
C ASP A 266 3.41 -15.72 -4.25
N VAL A 267 2.11 -16.03 -4.17
CA VAL A 267 1.13 -15.29 -3.37
C VAL A 267 0.46 -16.25 -2.41
N ARG A 268 0.65 -16.00 -1.13
CA ARG A 268 0.18 -16.85 -0.03
C ARG A 268 -0.48 -16.06 1.08
N ASN A 269 -1.38 -16.71 1.82
CA ASN A 269 -1.92 -16.15 3.05
C ASN A 269 -0.83 -16.05 4.14
N THR A 270 -0.99 -15.11 5.06
CA THR A 270 -0.21 -15.12 6.30
C THR A 270 -0.59 -16.35 7.15
N LYS A 271 0.30 -16.75 8.06
CA LYS A 271 0.07 -17.91 8.95
C LYS A 271 -1.07 -17.68 9.93
N GLU A 272 -1.36 -16.43 10.22
CA GLU A 272 -2.41 -15.98 11.14
C GLU A 272 -3.82 -16.07 10.52
N PHE A 273 -3.93 -16.41 9.22
CA PHE A 273 -5.22 -16.53 8.56
C PHE A 273 -6.00 -17.74 9.05
N MET A 274 -7.11 -17.48 9.74
CA MET A 274 -7.98 -18.50 10.37
C MET A 274 -9.20 -18.90 9.51
N GLY A 275 -9.29 -18.46 8.27
CA GLY A 275 -10.41 -18.72 7.37
C GLY A 275 -11.64 -17.81 7.58
N TRP A 276 -11.78 -17.19 8.74
CA TRP A 276 -12.90 -16.32 9.10
C TRP A 276 -12.50 -14.86 9.41
N ASN A 277 -11.22 -14.50 9.29
CA ASN A 277 -10.76 -13.14 9.54
C ASN A 277 -11.38 -12.14 8.57
N VAL A 278 -11.82 -10.99 9.08
CA VAL A 278 -12.32 -9.88 8.26
C VAL A 278 -11.18 -9.32 7.41
N PHE A 279 -10.00 -9.14 8.02
CA PHE A 279 -8.79 -8.76 7.29
C PHE A 279 -7.97 -10.01 6.96
N ARG A 280 -8.21 -10.58 5.78
CA ARG A 280 -7.35 -11.62 5.21
C ARG A 280 -6.13 -10.97 4.60
N TYR A 281 -4.94 -11.23 5.14
CA TYR A 281 -3.69 -10.73 4.59
C TYR A 281 -3.01 -11.75 3.68
N VAL A 282 -2.44 -11.24 2.60
CA VAL A 282 -1.58 -12.00 1.68
C VAL A 282 -0.23 -11.33 1.55
N VAL A 283 0.80 -12.15 1.38
CA VAL A 283 2.14 -11.72 1.01
C VAL A 283 2.44 -12.24 -0.38
N GLY A 284 2.97 -11.38 -1.24
CA GLY A 284 3.27 -11.73 -2.63
C GLY A 284 4.68 -11.30 -3.04
N VAL A 285 5.32 -12.16 -3.81
CA VAL A 285 6.60 -11.93 -4.49
C VAL A 285 6.43 -12.38 -5.94
N CYS A 286 6.43 -11.43 -6.87
CA CYS A 286 6.28 -11.70 -8.29
C CYS A 286 7.49 -11.16 -9.05
N ARG A 287 8.02 -11.93 -10.02
CA ARG A 287 9.21 -11.60 -10.80
C ARG A 287 8.83 -11.39 -12.27
N LYS A 288 9.40 -10.35 -12.87
CA LYS A 288 9.34 -10.08 -14.31
C LYS A 288 10.42 -10.82 -15.04
#